data_a59a173c8cd56ac686b1136c6f6a8139
#
_entry.id   a59a173c8cd56ac686b1136c6f6a8139
#
_cell.length_a   1.000
_cell.length_b   1.000
_cell.length_c   1.000
_cell.angle_alpha   90.00
_cell.angle_beta   90.00
_cell.angle_gamma   90.00
#
_symmetry.space_group_name_H-M   'P 1'
#
loop_
_entity.id
_entity.type
_entity.pdbx_description
1 polymer ?
#
loop_
_entity_poly.entity_id
_entity_poly.type
_entity_poly.pdbx_seq_one_letter_code
_entity_poly.pdbx_strand_id
1 'polypeptide(L)'
;MGKRVKMIFPVPMSEATRPMVESQLPPEFRRPDIDVSFVGAGNTITLADSYYDMAIMELAVIQAGIRAEEEGFDAVCINTVSDSGLAALRARLSIPVLSPGQSAFHVAAMLGHKFSILTMWERWFPLYRKTLKEYGLESRVASIRAIDVR
;
A
#
# COMPACT_ATOMS: atom_id res chain seq x y z
N MET A 1 -9.30 22.17 12.70
CA MET A 1 -9.22 20.76 13.12
C MET A 1 -8.37 20.06 12.09
N GLY A 2 -7.30 19.34 12.51
CA GLY A 2 -6.44 18.61 11.58
C GLY A 2 -7.16 17.44 10.92
N LYS A 3 -6.66 16.99 9.78
CA LYS A 3 -7.18 15.82 9.06
C LYS A 3 -6.61 14.53 9.63
N ARG A 4 -7.43 13.50 9.77
CA ARG A 4 -7.01 12.20 10.29
C ARG A 4 -6.88 11.19 9.16
N VAL A 5 -5.72 10.57 9.04
CA VAL A 5 -5.42 9.56 8.02
C VAL A 5 -5.17 8.21 8.69
N LYS A 6 -5.88 7.17 8.26
CA LYS A 6 -5.64 5.79 8.66
C LYS A 6 -4.67 5.14 7.70
N MET A 7 -3.44 4.86 8.16
CA MET A 7 -2.45 4.14 7.37
C MET A 7 -2.47 2.66 7.75
N ILE A 8 -2.83 1.81 6.78
CA ILE A 8 -3.00 0.37 6.99
C ILE A 8 -1.77 -0.38 6.50
N PHE A 9 -1.10 -1.05 7.42
CA PHE A 9 -0.04 -2.01 7.12
C PHE A 9 -0.64 -3.39 6.81
N PRO A 10 -0.15 -4.08 5.78
CA PRO A 10 -0.75 -5.35 5.33
C PRO A 10 -0.50 -6.53 6.27
N VAL A 11 0.35 -6.34 7.28
CA VAL A 11 0.74 -7.36 8.25
C VAL A 11 0.37 -6.92 9.67
N PRO A 12 0.27 -7.86 10.61
CA PRO A 12 0.06 -7.52 12.02
C PRO A 12 1.14 -6.59 12.54
N MET A 13 0.73 -5.60 13.32
CA MET A 13 1.63 -4.66 13.95
C MET A 13 1.63 -4.88 15.46
N SER A 14 2.80 -5.18 16.01
CA SER A 14 3.05 -5.29 17.45
C SER A 14 3.74 -4.02 17.98
N GLU A 15 3.84 -3.89 19.29
CA GLU A 15 4.63 -2.81 19.90
C GLU A 15 6.09 -2.83 19.47
N ALA A 16 6.67 -4.02 19.26
CA ALA A 16 8.05 -4.17 18.81
C ALA A 16 8.26 -3.74 17.35
N THR A 17 7.26 -3.92 16.46
CA THR A 17 7.36 -3.56 15.04
C THR A 17 6.86 -2.14 14.75
N ARG A 18 6.08 -1.53 15.64
CA ARG A 18 5.51 -0.20 15.48
C ARG A 18 6.57 0.88 15.12
N PRO A 19 7.72 1.01 15.84
CA PRO A 19 8.70 2.04 15.52
C PRO A 19 9.27 1.92 14.10
N MET A 20 9.47 0.68 13.62
CA MET A 20 9.92 0.42 12.26
C MET A 20 8.87 0.87 11.22
N VAL A 21 7.59 0.60 11.51
CA VAL A 21 6.49 1.00 10.65
C VAL A 21 6.35 2.52 10.60
N GLU A 22 6.38 3.17 11.75
CA GLU A 22 6.24 4.63 11.86
C GLU A 22 7.43 5.39 11.26
N SER A 23 8.63 4.77 11.22
CA SER A 23 9.81 5.35 10.58
C SER A 23 9.69 5.46 9.05
N GLN A 24 8.74 4.77 8.43
CA GLN A 24 8.45 4.90 7.00
C GLN A 24 7.79 6.25 6.64
N LEU A 25 7.28 6.97 7.65
CA LEU A 25 6.88 8.37 7.51
C LEU A 25 7.80 9.23 8.38
N PRO A 26 8.98 9.63 7.87
CA PRO A 26 9.95 10.42 8.63
C PRO A 26 9.35 11.76 9.07
N PRO A 27 9.87 12.34 10.18
CA PRO A 27 9.34 13.58 10.75
C PRO A 27 9.25 14.74 9.75
N GLU A 28 10.21 14.84 8.82
CA GLU A 28 10.29 15.89 7.79
C GLU A 28 9.13 15.84 6.77
N PHE A 29 8.44 14.71 6.65
CA PHE A 29 7.26 14.56 5.80
C PHE A 29 5.94 14.64 6.58
N ARG A 30 6.01 14.75 7.92
CA ARG A 30 4.81 14.89 8.75
C ARG A 30 4.33 16.34 8.71
N ARG A 31 3.07 16.50 8.40
CA ARG A 31 2.42 17.81 8.41
C ARG A 31 1.68 18.01 9.73
N PRO A 32 1.73 19.23 10.32
CA PRO A 32 1.08 19.50 11.60
C PRO A 32 -0.46 19.49 11.52
N ASP A 33 -1.00 19.64 10.31
CA ASP A 33 -2.44 19.61 10.03
C ASP A 33 -2.95 18.21 9.64
N ILE A 34 -2.08 17.18 9.62
CA ILE A 34 -2.44 15.79 9.32
C ILE A 34 -1.97 14.88 10.45
N ASP A 35 -2.93 14.22 11.09
CA ASP A 35 -2.68 13.16 12.06
C ASP A 35 -2.73 11.78 11.38
N VAL A 36 -1.64 11.03 11.43
CA VAL A 36 -1.52 9.70 10.81
C VAL A 36 -1.54 8.62 11.86
N SER A 37 -2.58 7.81 11.86
CA SER A 37 -2.73 6.64 12.72
C SER A 37 -2.31 5.38 11.96
N PHE A 38 -1.29 4.67 12.46
CA PHE A 38 -0.80 3.42 11.87
C PHE A 38 -1.55 2.23 12.47
N VAL A 39 -2.08 1.38 11.59
CA VAL A 39 -2.86 0.18 11.94
C VAL A 39 -2.33 -1.03 11.19
N GLY A 40 -2.09 -2.14 11.89
CA GLY A 40 -1.76 -3.41 11.27
C GLY A 40 -3.02 -4.17 10.84
N ALA A 41 -2.99 -4.80 9.69
CA ALA A 41 -4.05 -5.72 9.28
C ALA A 41 -3.98 -7.02 10.09
N GLY A 42 -5.13 -7.46 10.61
CA GLY A 42 -5.23 -8.66 11.45
C GLY A 42 -5.23 -9.93 10.61
N ASN A 43 -4.06 -10.44 10.24
CA ASN A 43 -3.91 -11.71 9.55
C ASN A 43 -2.70 -12.49 10.06
N THR A 44 -2.54 -13.74 9.61
CA THR A 44 -1.40 -14.60 9.94
C THR A 44 -0.30 -14.60 8.88
N ILE A 45 -0.50 -13.87 7.79
CA ILE A 45 0.44 -13.81 6.68
C ILE A 45 1.47 -12.72 6.99
N THR A 46 2.72 -13.12 7.16
CA THR A 46 3.85 -12.19 7.38
C THR A 46 4.52 -11.81 6.07
N LEU A 47 4.35 -12.65 5.04
CA LEU A 47 4.95 -12.48 3.73
C LEU A 47 4.05 -13.12 2.68
N ALA A 48 3.56 -12.32 1.74
CA ALA A 48 2.74 -12.83 0.64
C ALA A 48 3.65 -13.26 -0.53
N ASP A 49 3.81 -14.55 -0.73
CA ASP A 49 4.60 -15.10 -1.83
C ASP A 49 3.77 -15.96 -2.82
N SER A 50 2.48 -16.11 -2.54
CA SER A 50 1.53 -16.82 -3.38
C SER A 50 0.25 -16.02 -3.61
N TYR A 51 -0.53 -16.38 -4.61
CA TYR A 51 -1.86 -15.77 -4.84
C TYR A 51 -2.82 -16.00 -3.67
N TYR A 52 -2.67 -17.12 -2.97
CA TYR A 52 -3.45 -17.41 -1.77
C TYR A 52 -3.12 -16.40 -0.66
N ASP A 53 -1.84 -16.20 -0.37
CA ASP A 53 -1.40 -15.24 0.65
C ASP A 53 -1.84 -13.81 0.32
N MET A 54 -1.74 -13.44 -0.96
CA MET A 54 -2.22 -12.15 -1.46
C MET A 54 -3.71 -11.96 -1.21
N ALA A 55 -4.54 -12.99 -1.44
CA ALA A 55 -5.98 -12.92 -1.20
C ALA A 55 -6.32 -12.76 0.28
N ILE A 56 -5.63 -13.50 1.16
CA ILE A 56 -5.79 -13.37 2.61
C ILE A 56 -5.35 -11.97 3.09
N MET A 57 -4.22 -11.48 2.59
CA MET A 57 -3.72 -10.15 2.92
C MET A 57 -4.68 -9.05 2.44
N GLU A 58 -5.21 -9.17 1.23
CA GLU A 58 -6.19 -8.23 0.68
C GLU A 58 -7.45 -8.16 1.57
N LEU A 59 -7.99 -9.32 1.95
CA LEU A 59 -9.15 -9.37 2.85
C LEU A 59 -8.87 -8.71 4.19
N ALA A 60 -7.69 -8.95 4.77
CA ALA A 60 -7.30 -8.35 6.05
C ALA A 60 -7.15 -6.82 5.96
N VAL A 61 -6.60 -6.30 4.85
CA VAL A 61 -6.52 -4.86 4.60
C VAL A 61 -7.91 -4.25 4.45
N ILE A 62 -8.83 -4.90 3.73
CA ILE A 62 -10.21 -4.46 3.60
C ILE A 62 -10.87 -4.39 4.99
N GLN A 63 -10.76 -5.43 5.79
CA GLN A 63 -11.34 -5.48 7.14
C GLN A 63 -10.77 -4.36 8.05
N ALA A 64 -9.49 -4.07 7.95
CA ALA A 64 -8.85 -3.01 8.72
C ALA A 64 -9.31 -1.59 8.32
N GLY A 65 -9.72 -1.41 7.05
CA GLY A 65 -10.07 -0.11 6.49
C GLY A 65 -11.55 0.19 6.37
N ILE A 66 -12.41 -0.83 6.29
CA ILE A 66 -13.82 -0.69 5.88
C ILE A 66 -14.67 0.21 6.79
N ARG A 67 -14.26 0.38 8.04
CA ARG A 67 -14.95 1.23 9.02
C ARG A 67 -14.27 2.57 9.27
N ALA A 68 -13.30 2.96 8.45
CA ALA A 68 -12.50 4.16 8.67
C ALA A 68 -13.36 5.45 8.80
N GLU A 69 -14.42 5.59 8.00
CA GLU A 69 -15.35 6.75 8.10
C GLU A 69 -16.09 6.76 9.43
N GLU A 70 -16.61 5.61 9.88
CA GLU A 70 -17.30 5.46 11.16
C GLU A 70 -16.36 5.76 12.34
N GLU A 71 -15.08 5.48 12.18
CA GLU A 71 -14.02 5.77 13.16
C GLU A 71 -13.55 7.23 13.11
N GLY A 72 -14.09 8.04 12.20
CA GLY A 72 -13.82 9.47 12.07
C GLY A 72 -12.52 9.80 11.36
N PHE A 73 -12.04 8.94 10.44
CA PHE A 73 -10.93 9.26 9.56
C PHE A 73 -11.39 10.03 8.31
N ASP A 74 -10.56 10.94 7.83
CA ASP A 74 -10.79 11.74 6.62
C ASP A 74 -10.20 11.08 5.36
N ALA A 75 -9.29 10.14 5.52
CA ALA A 75 -8.71 9.36 4.42
C ALA A 75 -8.12 8.03 4.91
N VAL A 76 -7.98 7.09 3.99
CA VAL A 76 -7.26 5.82 4.20
C VAL A 76 -6.06 5.77 3.26
N CYS A 77 -4.92 5.35 3.78
CA CYS A 77 -3.73 5.03 3.01
C CYS A 77 -3.37 3.55 3.23
N ILE A 78 -3.36 2.77 2.16
CA ILE A 78 -2.92 1.38 2.20
C ILE A 78 -1.41 1.36 1.99
N ASN A 79 -0.66 0.67 2.84
CA ASN A 79 0.79 0.61 2.69
C ASN A 79 1.25 -0.70 2.04
N THR A 80 0.77 -0.95 0.82
CA THR A 80 1.24 -2.05 -0.05
C THR A 80 1.43 -1.55 -1.48
N VAL A 81 2.51 -1.93 -2.13
CA VAL A 81 2.75 -1.61 -3.55
C VAL A 81 1.85 -2.42 -4.48
N SER A 82 1.26 -3.50 -3.98
CA SER A 82 0.26 -4.31 -4.67
C SER A 82 -1.13 -3.70 -4.70
N ASP A 83 -1.33 -2.58 -3.98
CA ASP A 83 -2.63 -1.90 -3.86
C ASP A 83 -3.76 -2.82 -3.36
N SER A 84 -3.39 -3.79 -2.51
CA SER A 84 -4.32 -4.79 -1.97
C SER A 84 -5.50 -4.14 -1.26
N GLY A 85 -6.73 -4.45 -1.71
CA GLY A 85 -7.96 -3.92 -1.16
C GLY A 85 -8.34 -2.50 -1.60
N LEU A 86 -7.54 -1.83 -2.44
CA LEU A 86 -7.78 -0.45 -2.89
C LEU A 86 -9.15 -0.30 -3.56
N ALA A 87 -9.45 -1.14 -4.55
CA ALA A 87 -10.71 -1.08 -5.28
C ALA A 87 -11.92 -1.37 -4.38
N ALA A 88 -11.80 -2.35 -3.50
CA ALA A 88 -12.87 -2.73 -2.57
C ALA A 88 -13.17 -1.62 -1.56
N LEU A 89 -12.14 -0.99 -0.98
CA LEU A 89 -12.33 0.13 -0.06
C LEU A 89 -12.91 1.36 -0.76
N ARG A 90 -12.46 1.69 -1.97
CA ARG A 90 -13.02 2.78 -2.78
C ARG A 90 -14.49 2.56 -3.17
N ALA A 91 -14.90 1.31 -3.32
CA ALA A 91 -16.30 0.97 -3.60
C ALA A 91 -17.23 1.14 -2.40
N ARG A 92 -16.69 1.26 -1.18
CA ARG A 92 -17.46 1.30 0.08
C ARG A 92 -17.32 2.59 0.87
N LEU A 93 -16.20 3.29 0.73
CA LEU A 93 -15.90 4.51 1.47
C LEU A 93 -16.12 5.73 0.57
N SER A 94 -16.64 6.81 1.13
CA SER A 94 -16.74 8.10 0.46
C SER A 94 -15.50 8.99 0.69
N ILE A 95 -14.69 8.67 1.68
CA ILE A 95 -13.39 9.31 1.91
C ILE A 95 -12.32 8.81 0.93
N PRO A 96 -11.29 9.62 0.62
CA PRO A 96 -10.18 9.19 -0.24
C PRO A 96 -9.48 7.95 0.27
N VAL A 97 -9.24 6.99 -0.64
CA VAL A 97 -8.40 5.82 -0.39
C VAL A 97 -7.20 5.89 -1.32
N LEU A 98 -6.01 5.95 -0.73
CA LEU A 98 -4.73 6.10 -1.41
C LEU A 98 -3.88 4.84 -1.26
N SER A 99 -2.97 4.63 -2.20
CA SER A 99 -2.05 3.50 -2.19
C SER A 99 -0.71 3.90 -2.83
N PRO A 100 0.42 3.41 -2.30
CA PRO A 100 1.73 3.74 -2.83
C PRO A 100 2.00 3.16 -4.22
N GLY A 101 1.45 2.00 -4.57
CA GLY A 101 1.65 1.40 -5.88
C GLY A 101 1.10 2.28 -6.99
N GLN A 102 -0.18 2.60 -6.94
CA GLN A 102 -0.81 3.51 -7.89
C GLN A 102 -0.11 4.87 -7.92
N SER A 103 0.13 5.45 -6.75
CA SER A 103 0.73 6.78 -6.65
C SER A 103 2.15 6.81 -7.23
N ALA A 104 3.01 5.86 -6.85
CA ALA A 104 4.39 5.81 -7.30
C ALA A 104 4.51 5.55 -8.81
N PHE A 105 3.71 4.63 -9.35
CA PHE A 105 3.76 4.32 -10.79
C PHE A 105 3.30 5.49 -11.65
N HIS A 106 2.25 6.20 -11.25
CA HIS A 106 1.79 7.38 -11.98
C HIS A 106 2.79 8.53 -11.87
N VAL A 107 3.35 8.79 -10.69
CA VAL A 107 4.41 9.80 -10.53
C VAL A 107 5.64 9.45 -11.36
N ALA A 108 6.10 8.20 -11.34
CA ALA A 108 7.22 7.76 -12.16
C ALA A 108 6.94 7.94 -13.66
N ALA A 109 5.72 7.65 -14.11
CA ALA A 109 5.31 7.88 -15.50
C ALA A 109 5.21 9.35 -15.88
N MET A 110 5.01 10.26 -14.94
CA MET A 110 5.06 11.71 -15.18
C MET A 110 6.50 12.23 -15.29
N LEU A 111 7.43 11.65 -14.53
CA LEU A 111 8.81 12.09 -14.48
C LEU A 111 9.66 11.60 -15.65
N GLY A 112 9.26 10.54 -16.35
CA GLY A 112 10.01 9.98 -17.47
C GLY A 112 9.17 9.21 -18.46
N HIS A 113 9.74 8.95 -19.65
CA HIS A 113 9.08 8.13 -20.65
C HIS A 113 8.89 6.69 -20.21
N LYS A 114 9.86 6.16 -19.48
CA LYS A 114 9.84 4.81 -18.90
C LYS A 114 10.44 4.82 -17.52
N PHE A 115 10.00 3.87 -16.68
CA PHE A 115 10.57 3.63 -15.37
C PHE A 115 10.86 2.13 -15.17
N SER A 116 11.68 1.80 -14.21
CA SER A 116 11.96 0.42 -13.81
C SER A 116 11.47 0.18 -12.38
N ILE A 117 11.08 -1.04 -12.11
CA ILE A 117 10.68 -1.48 -10.77
C ILE A 117 11.79 -2.36 -10.22
N LEU A 118 12.26 -2.01 -9.03
CA LEU A 118 13.17 -2.84 -8.25
C LEU A 118 12.38 -3.44 -7.08
N THR A 119 12.42 -4.76 -6.98
CA THR A 119 11.69 -5.51 -5.95
C THR A 119 12.61 -6.50 -5.23
N MET A 120 12.16 -7.05 -4.11
CA MET A 120 12.95 -8.00 -3.34
C MET A 120 13.08 -9.34 -4.06
N TRP A 121 11.97 -9.87 -4.67
CA TRP A 121 11.92 -11.22 -5.21
C TRP A 121 11.25 -11.30 -6.58
N GLU A 122 11.68 -12.23 -7.39
CA GLU A 122 11.04 -12.55 -8.67
C GLU A 122 9.60 -13.07 -8.52
N ARG A 123 9.27 -13.73 -7.41
CA ARG A 123 7.91 -14.20 -7.10
C ARG A 123 6.88 -13.08 -7.07
N TRP A 124 7.31 -11.83 -6.87
CA TRP A 124 6.42 -10.66 -6.91
C TRP A 124 6.23 -10.05 -8.30
N PHE A 125 6.96 -10.50 -9.32
CA PHE A 125 6.80 -9.99 -10.69
C PHE A 125 5.37 -10.09 -11.23
N PRO A 126 4.63 -11.21 -11.04
CA PRO A 126 3.23 -11.31 -11.47
C PRO A 126 2.33 -10.25 -10.83
N LEU A 127 2.59 -9.91 -9.57
CA LEU A 127 1.86 -8.90 -8.82
C LEU A 127 2.02 -7.51 -9.45
N TYR A 128 3.26 -7.08 -9.71
CA TYR A 128 3.54 -5.82 -10.38
C TYR A 128 2.96 -5.76 -11.79
N ARG A 129 3.07 -6.85 -12.56
CA ARG A 129 2.49 -6.93 -13.90
C ARG A 129 0.97 -6.79 -13.89
N LYS A 130 0.28 -7.44 -12.92
CA LYS A 130 -1.16 -7.28 -12.73
C LYS A 130 -1.51 -5.81 -12.47
N THR A 131 -0.89 -5.19 -11.47
CA THR A 131 -1.15 -3.80 -11.07
C THR A 131 -0.88 -2.82 -12.22
N LEU A 132 0.24 -2.98 -12.94
CA LEU A 132 0.59 -2.16 -14.10
C LEU A 132 -0.45 -2.28 -15.23
N LYS A 133 -0.96 -3.49 -15.47
CA LYS A 133 -2.01 -3.75 -16.45
C LYS A 133 -3.32 -3.07 -16.05
N GLU A 134 -3.71 -3.17 -14.79
CA GLU A 134 -4.92 -2.52 -14.25
C GLU A 134 -4.86 -0.99 -14.41
N TYR A 135 -3.66 -0.40 -14.36
CA TYR A 135 -3.46 1.04 -14.53
C TYR A 135 -3.14 1.47 -15.97
N GLY A 136 -3.01 0.54 -16.91
CA GLY A 136 -2.64 0.85 -18.30
C GLY A 136 -1.20 1.36 -18.44
N LEU A 137 -0.30 1.01 -17.51
CA LEU A 137 1.08 1.50 -17.45
C LEU A 137 2.12 0.49 -17.94
N GLU A 138 1.72 -0.65 -18.50
CA GLU A 138 2.64 -1.70 -18.96
C GLU A 138 3.67 -1.18 -19.97
N SER A 139 3.24 -0.35 -20.92
CA SER A 139 4.11 0.26 -21.94
C SER A 139 5.12 1.27 -21.37
N ARG A 140 4.91 1.74 -20.14
CA ARG A 140 5.76 2.70 -19.45
C ARG A 140 6.87 2.03 -18.63
N VAL A 141 6.87 0.69 -18.51
CA VAL A 141 7.85 -0.06 -17.75
C VAL A 141 9.00 -0.52 -18.65
N ALA A 142 10.21 -0.16 -18.28
CA ALA A 142 11.44 -0.60 -18.97
C ALA A 142 11.88 -1.99 -18.47
N SER A 143 11.80 -2.24 -17.17
CA SER A 143 12.14 -3.54 -16.57
C SER A 143 11.54 -3.70 -15.17
N ILE A 144 11.36 -4.97 -14.76
CA ILE A 144 11.13 -5.36 -13.37
C ILE A 144 12.29 -6.26 -12.98
N ARG A 145 12.99 -5.93 -11.90
CA ARG A 145 14.18 -6.66 -11.45
C ARG A 145 14.08 -6.99 -9.96
N ALA A 146 14.53 -8.17 -9.59
CA ALA A 146 14.73 -8.55 -8.19
C ALA A 146 16.15 -8.23 -7.75
N ILE A 147 16.29 -7.83 -6.47
CA ILE A 147 17.60 -7.63 -5.83
C ILE A 147 18.08 -8.87 -5.08
N ASP A 148 17.24 -9.93 -5.03
CA ASP A 148 17.52 -11.23 -4.39
C ASP A 148 18.13 -11.10 -2.99
N VAL A 149 17.60 -10.21 -2.18
CA VAL A 149 17.95 -10.15 -0.75
C VAL A 149 17.22 -11.28 -0.05
N ARG A 150 17.99 -12.21 0.48
CA ARG A 150 17.51 -13.33 1.31
C ARG A 150 17.62 -12.99 2.77
#